data_2a28f174f75f6cf57628b2a7ebde9296
#
_entry.id   2a28f174f75f6cf57628b2a7ebde9296
#
_cell.length_a   1.000
_cell.length_b   1.000
_cell.length_c   1.000
_cell.angle_alpha   90.00
_cell.angle_beta   90.00
_cell.angle_gamma   90.00
#
_symmetry.space_group_name_H-M   'P 1'
#
loop_
_entity.id
_entity.type
_entity.pdbx_description
1 polymer ?
#
loop_
_entity_poly.entity_id
_entity_poly.type
_entity_poly.pdbx_seq_one_letter_code
_entity_poly.pdbx_strand_id
1 'polypeptide(L)'
;MLEIPSDKPETRYGMPAADQILFNRHYAIGYSYYFRQAKWALEIVDPDKTNVERTDNFRSDYRVPQMFRADLADYKNSGYDRGHLVASANQREVEIQNSETFLLSNMSPQHPDLNRKIWKDLEEAVRELNDKQSIYETYVLSGPIFDFNKIVVTIGSEDSNGVTLPVPHAYFKSILTENDRGALHMWSFLIPNQASKKPLEEFRVPTTRVERYSGLCLWERLVGSKIEKEKNKIRKMW
;
A
#
# COMPACT_ATOMS: atom_id res chain seq x y z
N MET A 1 -11.29 -26.74 -15.42
CA MET A 1 -10.09 -26.05 -14.92
C MET A 1 -10.56 -24.63 -14.62
N LEU A 2 -10.60 -24.25 -13.36
CA LEU A 2 -10.93 -22.86 -13.00
C LEU A 2 -9.77 -22.00 -13.51
N GLU A 3 -10.02 -21.19 -14.52
CA GLU A 3 -9.11 -20.11 -14.88
C GLU A 3 -9.04 -19.17 -13.67
N ILE A 4 -7.97 -19.28 -12.91
CA ILE A 4 -7.59 -18.26 -11.96
C ILE A 4 -7.31 -17.02 -12.83
N PRO A 5 -7.90 -15.85 -12.55
CA PRO A 5 -7.51 -14.60 -13.21
C PRO A 5 -6.08 -14.27 -12.75
N SER A 6 -5.13 -14.99 -13.33
CA SER A 6 -3.76 -15.06 -12.78
C SER A 6 -2.81 -14.11 -13.47
N ASP A 7 -3.26 -13.28 -14.40
CA ASP A 7 -2.33 -12.57 -15.26
C ASP A 7 -2.47 -11.05 -15.16
N LYS A 8 -2.77 -10.57 -13.95
CA LYS A 8 -2.51 -9.18 -13.62
C LYS A 8 -1.01 -9.00 -13.46
N PRO A 9 -0.37 -8.13 -14.24
CA PRO A 9 1.08 -7.92 -14.18
C PRO A 9 1.58 -7.63 -12.77
N GLU A 10 0.80 -6.88 -11.99
CA GLU A 10 1.14 -6.51 -10.61
C GLU A 10 1.35 -7.73 -9.71
N THR A 11 0.69 -8.85 -10.01
CA THR A 11 0.73 -10.06 -9.18
C THR A 11 1.82 -11.06 -9.57
N ARG A 12 2.70 -10.69 -10.50
CA ARG A 12 3.77 -11.55 -11.03
C ARG A 12 4.60 -12.20 -9.92
N TYR A 13 4.94 -11.45 -8.89
CA TYR A 13 5.78 -11.91 -7.77
C TYR A 13 4.98 -12.35 -6.53
N GLY A 14 3.67 -12.54 -6.69
CA GLY A 14 2.77 -13.05 -5.67
C GLY A 14 1.95 -11.97 -4.97
N MET A 15 0.94 -12.44 -4.25
CA MET A 15 0.04 -11.61 -3.44
C MET A 15 -0.07 -12.22 -2.06
N PRO A 16 0.14 -11.45 -0.97
CA PRO A 16 -0.09 -11.96 0.37
C PRO A 16 -1.57 -12.37 0.58
N ALA A 17 -1.82 -13.25 1.54
CA ALA A 17 -3.16 -13.67 1.88
C ALA A 17 -4.05 -12.52 2.38
N ALA A 18 -5.32 -12.54 2.02
CA ALA A 18 -6.34 -11.61 2.46
C ALA A 18 -7.72 -12.27 2.51
N ASP A 19 -8.70 -11.62 3.15
CA ASP A 19 -10.06 -12.14 3.24
C ASP A 19 -10.81 -11.96 1.90
N GLN A 20 -10.50 -10.86 1.20
CA GLN A 20 -11.01 -10.59 -0.15
C GLN A 20 -9.91 -9.93 -0.99
N ILE A 21 -9.78 -10.36 -2.25
CA ILE A 21 -8.91 -9.68 -3.23
C ILE A 21 -9.79 -8.80 -4.12
N LEU A 22 -9.45 -7.52 -4.19
CA LEU A 22 -10.12 -6.53 -5.02
C LEU A 22 -9.17 -6.11 -6.15
N PHE A 23 -9.44 -6.59 -7.36
CA PHE A 23 -8.69 -6.18 -8.53
C PHE A 23 -9.24 -4.86 -9.08
N ASN A 24 -8.38 -3.88 -9.20
CA ASN A 24 -8.59 -2.66 -9.97
C ASN A 24 -7.87 -2.77 -11.31
N ARG A 25 -7.94 -1.77 -12.19
CA ARG A 25 -7.33 -1.85 -13.52
C ARG A 25 -5.82 -2.05 -13.46
N HIS A 26 -5.14 -1.34 -12.57
CA HIS A 26 -3.68 -1.27 -12.52
C HIS A 26 -3.09 -1.53 -11.13
N TYR A 27 -3.90 -2.05 -10.20
CA TYR A 27 -3.45 -2.44 -8.88
C TYR A 27 -4.41 -3.44 -8.22
N ALA A 28 -3.95 -4.12 -7.19
CA ALA A 28 -4.74 -5.06 -6.40
C ALA A 28 -4.73 -4.67 -4.92
N ILE A 29 -5.85 -4.94 -4.24
CA ILE A 29 -6.02 -4.75 -2.80
C ILE A 29 -6.31 -6.10 -2.15
N GLY A 30 -5.56 -6.45 -1.11
CA GLY A 30 -5.93 -7.50 -0.19
C GLY A 30 -6.67 -6.90 1.00
N TYR A 31 -7.99 -7.03 1.00
CA TYR A 31 -8.86 -6.44 2.02
C TYR A 31 -9.02 -7.36 3.23
N SER A 32 -9.12 -6.77 4.43
CA SER A 32 -9.44 -7.46 5.66
C SER A 32 -10.84 -7.10 6.16
N TYR A 33 -11.68 -8.09 6.34
CA TYR A 33 -12.96 -7.91 6.97
C TYR A 33 -12.83 -7.60 8.47
N TYR A 34 -11.79 -8.13 9.12
CA TYR A 34 -11.52 -7.86 10.53
C TYR A 34 -11.08 -6.41 10.76
N PHE A 35 -10.13 -5.92 9.95
CA PHE A 35 -9.66 -4.53 10.06
C PHE A 35 -10.52 -3.52 9.31
N ARG A 36 -11.44 -3.96 8.46
CA ARG A 36 -12.31 -3.13 7.60
C ARG A 36 -11.55 -2.14 6.73
N GLN A 37 -10.37 -2.54 6.33
CA GLN A 37 -9.47 -1.81 5.43
C GLN A 37 -8.51 -2.79 4.76
N ALA A 38 -7.68 -2.32 3.82
CA ALA A 38 -6.68 -3.16 3.20
C ALA A 38 -5.64 -3.67 4.20
N LYS A 39 -5.26 -4.93 4.10
CA LYS A 39 -4.03 -5.48 4.70
C LYS A 39 -2.81 -5.10 3.87
N TRP A 40 -3.00 -5.00 2.57
CA TRP A 40 -1.99 -4.61 1.60
C TRP A 40 -2.62 -4.07 0.32
N ALA A 41 -1.86 -3.25 -0.38
CA ALA A 41 -2.12 -2.79 -1.73
C ALA A 41 -0.87 -3.03 -2.57
N LEU A 42 -1.05 -3.54 -3.79
CA LEU A 42 0.01 -3.95 -4.70
C LEU A 42 -0.17 -3.24 -6.04
N GLU A 43 0.86 -2.52 -6.46
CA GLU A 43 0.90 -1.81 -7.75
C GLU A 43 2.23 -2.03 -8.48
N ILE A 44 2.20 -1.82 -9.80
CA ILE A 44 3.39 -1.46 -10.58
C ILE A 44 3.38 0.06 -10.72
N VAL A 45 4.53 0.70 -10.50
CA VAL A 45 4.67 2.14 -10.71
C VAL A 45 4.79 2.39 -12.21
N ASP A 46 3.76 3.02 -12.78
CA ASP A 46 3.73 3.31 -14.21
C ASP A 46 4.73 4.43 -14.57
N PRO A 47 5.66 4.20 -15.50
CA PRO A 47 6.57 5.23 -15.99
C PRO A 47 5.89 6.19 -16.97
N ASP A 48 4.91 5.72 -17.74
CA ASP A 48 4.27 6.46 -18.83
C ASP A 48 3.05 7.26 -18.36
N LYS A 49 3.27 8.23 -17.50
CA LYS A 49 2.19 9.04 -16.94
C LYS A 49 1.69 10.08 -17.93
N THR A 50 0.53 9.86 -18.49
CA THR A 50 -0.26 10.98 -18.99
C THR A 50 -0.80 11.76 -17.79
N ASN A 51 -0.93 13.07 -17.95
CA ASN A 51 -1.26 13.93 -16.82
C ASN A 51 -2.76 14.18 -16.72
N VAL A 52 -3.58 13.13 -16.52
CA VAL A 52 -4.96 13.37 -16.12
C VAL A 52 -4.98 14.09 -14.76
N GLU A 53 -5.93 14.99 -14.60
CA GLU A 53 -6.12 15.68 -13.33
C GLU A 53 -6.52 14.70 -12.23
N ARG A 54 -6.17 15.04 -10.99
CA ARG A 54 -6.58 14.28 -9.81
C ARG A 54 -8.10 14.36 -9.66
N THR A 55 -8.79 13.21 -9.69
CA THR A 55 -10.26 13.16 -9.65
C THR A 55 -10.87 13.50 -8.29
N ASP A 56 -10.16 13.26 -7.20
CA ASP A 56 -10.53 13.56 -5.81
C ASP A 56 -11.94 13.08 -5.40
N ASN A 57 -12.45 12.06 -6.06
CA ASN A 57 -13.81 11.52 -5.94
C ASN A 57 -13.90 10.35 -4.94
N PHE A 58 -13.51 10.58 -3.70
CA PHE A 58 -13.59 9.58 -2.63
C PHE A 58 -14.99 8.97 -2.50
N ARG A 59 -15.05 7.64 -2.43
CA ARG A 59 -16.31 6.89 -2.33
C ARG A 59 -16.10 5.50 -1.75
N SER A 60 -17.16 4.96 -1.16
CA SER A 60 -17.18 3.57 -0.66
C SER A 60 -16.97 2.60 -1.81
N ASP A 61 -16.30 1.48 -1.52
CA ASP A 61 -16.14 0.39 -2.48
C ASP A 61 -17.25 -0.64 -2.29
N TYR A 62 -18.25 -0.60 -3.18
CA TYR A 62 -19.41 -1.47 -3.09
C TYR A 62 -19.14 -2.96 -3.37
N ARG A 63 -17.91 -3.32 -3.77
CA ARG A 63 -17.48 -4.72 -3.84
C ARG A 63 -17.23 -5.33 -2.46
N VAL A 64 -17.03 -4.50 -1.44
CA VAL A 64 -16.91 -4.91 -0.04
C VAL A 64 -18.31 -4.98 0.58
N PRO A 65 -18.69 -6.07 1.26
CA PRO A 65 -19.98 -6.16 1.96
C PRO A 65 -20.15 -5.02 2.95
N GLN A 66 -21.39 -4.49 3.07
CA GLN A 66 -21.71 -3.29 3.86
C GLN A 66 -21.17 -3.35 5.29
N MET A 67 -21.31 -4.49 5.96
CA MET A 67 -20.89 -4.69 7.35
C MET A 67 -19.36 -4.58 7.57
N PHE A 68 -18.58 -4.60 6.49
CA PHE A 68 -17.11 -4.50 6.53
C PHE A 68 -16.58 -3.29 5.77
N ARG A 69 -17.47 -2.54 5.11
CA ARG A 69 -17.10 -1.48 4.17
C ARG A 69 -16.97 -0.14 4.87
N ALA A 70 -15.83 0.52 4.70
CA ALA A 70 -15.64 1.89 5.13
C ALA A 70 -16.51 2.87 4.32
N ASP A 71 -16.96 3.94 4.97
CA ASP A 71 -17.68 5.06 4.37
C ASP A 71 -16.98 6.40 4.65
N LEU A 72 -17.37 7.44 3.93
CA LEU A 72 -16.85 8.79 4.13
C LEU A 72 -17.14 9.32 5.54
N ALA A 73 -18.25 8.92 6.11
CA ALA A 73 -18.67 9.29 7.46
C ALA A 73 -17.66 8.83 8.53
N ASP A 74 -17.02 7.66 8.35
CA ASP A 74 -16.03 7.13 9.28
C ASP A 74 -14.83 8.06 9.49
N TYR A 75 -14.45 8.78 8.45
CA TYR A 75 -13.31 9.71 8.48
C TYR A 75 -13.68 11.14 8.90
N LYS A 76 -14.98 11.46 8.88
CA LYS A 76 -15.45 12.81 9.18
C LYS A 76 -15.13 13.18 10.64
N ASN A 77 -14.42 14.29 10.82
CA ASN A 77 -14.01 14.80 12.15
C ASN A 77 -13.16 13.82 12.98
N SER A 78 -12.60 12.77 12.36
CA SER A 78 -11.81 11.75 13.05
C SER A 78 -10.41 12.24 13.47
N GLY A 79 -9.90 13.31 12.87
CA GLY A 79 -8.51 13.76 13.04
C GLY A 79 -7.51 12.98 12.15
N TYR A 80 -7.98 12.02 11.37
CA TYR A 80 -7.15 11.24 10.45
C TYR A 80 -7.49 11.55 8.99
N ASP A 81 -6.47 11.53 8.15
CA ASP A 81 -6.63 11.64 6.70
C ASP A 81 -7.04 10.28 6.11
N ARG A 82 -7.74 10.33 4.97
CA ARG A 82 -7.92 9.20 4.06
C ARG A 82 -6.62 8.96 3.31
N GLY A 83 -5.68 8.26 3.96
CA GLY A 83 -4.36 8.02 3.41
C GLY A 83 -4.39 6.94 2.33
N HIS A 84 -3.83 7.26 1.17
CA HIS A 84 -3.70 6.32 0.07
C HIS A 84 -2.63 5.26 0.37
N LEU A 85 -2.91 4.01 0.04
CA LEU A 85 -1.90 2.94 -0.01
C LEU A 85 -1.26 2.87 -1.41
N VAL A 86 -2.07 2.86 -2.47
CA VAL A 86 -1.64 3.10 -3.84
C VAL A 86 -1.81 4.59 -4.13
N ALA A 87 -0.71 5.27 -4.44
CA ALA A 87 -0.70 6.71 -4.66
C ALA A 87 -1.49 7.09 -5.93
N SER A 88 -2.39 8.09 -5.84
CA SER A 88 -3.10 8.58 -7.02
C SER A 88 -2.17 9.15 -8.10
N ALA A 89 -1.01 9.66 -7.68
CA ALA A 89 0.00 10.16 -8.60
C ALA A 89 0.70 9.07 -9.43
N ASN A 90 0.61 7.81 -9.02
CA ASN A 90 1.14 6.67 -9.78
C ASN A 90 0.13 6.14 -10.82
N GLN A 91 -1.13 6.55 -10.74
CA GLN A 91 -2.25 6.04 -11.52
C GLN A 91 -2.91 7.18 -12.29
N ARG A 92 -2.21 7.73 -13.31
CA ARG A 92 -2.64 8.95 -14.02
C ARG A 92 -2.62 8.84 -15.55
N GLU A 93 -2.66 7.63 -16.08
CA GLU A 93 -2.72 7.40 -17.52
C GLU A 93 -4.09 7.78 -18.09
N VAL A 94 -5.17 7.34 -17.42
CA VAL A 94 -6.55 7.67 -17.77
C VAL A 94 -7.37 8.02 -16.52
N GLU A 95 -8.43 8.82 -16.70
CA GLU A 95 -9.26 9.32 -15.60
C GLU A 95 -9.84 8.20 -14.73
N ILE A 96 -10.36 7.13 -15.35
CA ILE A 96 -10.96 6.01 -14.60
C ILE A 96 -9.94 5.27 -13.73
N GLN A 97 -8.70 5.15 -14.18
CA GLN A 97 -7.60 4.58 -13.41
C GLN A 97 -7.31 5.44 -12.18
N ASN A 98 -7.20 6.76 -12.36
CA ASN A 98 -7.01 7.69 -11.26
C ASN A 98 -8.20 7.64 -10.28
N SER A 99 -9.42 7.65 -10.81
CA SER A 99 -10.67 7.57 -10.03
C SER A 99 -10.73 6.32 -9.14
N GLU A 100 -10.23 5.17 -9.59
CA GLU A 100 -10.22 3.95 -8.78
C GLU A 100 -9.34 4.09 -7.54
N THR A 101 -8.28 4.90 -7.57
CA THR A 101 -7.43 5.12 -6.38
C THR A 101 -8.15 5.79 -5.22
N PHE A 102 -9.30 6.46 -5.48
CA PHE A 102 -10.13 7.13 -4.47
C PHE A 102 -11.23 6.23 -3.85
N LEU A 103 -11.25 4.94 -4.18
CA LEU A 103 -12.06 3.96 -3.47
C LEU A 103 -11.57 3.82 -2.02
N LEU A 104 -12.51 3.81 -1.06
CA LEU A 104 -12.15 3.71 0.36
C LEU A 104 -11.49 2.37 0.72
N SER A 105 -11.58 1.36 -0.13
CA SER A 105 -10.79 0.12 0.00
C SER A 105 -9.27 0.35 -0.15
N ASN A 106 -8.86 1.45 -0.82
CA ASN A 106 -7.47 1.89 -0.94
C ASN A 106 -7.04 2.88 0.16
N MET A 107 -7.96 3.21 1.08
CA MET A 107 -7.72 4.20 2.15
C MET A 107 -7.46 3.53 3.49
N SER A 108 -6.64 4.19 4.30
CA SER A 108 -6.40 3.81 5.67
C SER A 108 -6.27 5.06 6.55
N PRO A 109 -6.66 5.00 7.87
CA PRO A 109 -6.58 6.18 8.74
C PRO A 109 -5.13 6.60 9.01
N GLN A 110 -4.64 7.60 8.29
CA GLN A 110 -3.28 8.13 8.43
C GLN A 110 -3.25 9.42 9.21
N HIS A 111 -2.27 9.54 10.12
CA HIS A 111 -1.99 10.80 10.78
C HIS A 111 -1.63 11.88 9.72
N PRO A 112 -2.20 13.12 9.80
CA PRO A 112 -1.99 14.15 8.78
C PRO A 112 -0.52 14.46 8.49
N ASP A 113 0.33 14.52 9.52
CA ASP A 113 1.77 14.76 9.33
C ASP A 113 2.49 13.58 8.67
N LEU A 114 2.05 12.34 8.90
CA LEU A 114 2.57 11.22 8.14
C LEU A 114 2.15 11.35 6.68
N ASN A 115 0.85 11.39 6.43
CA ASN A 115 0.26 11.36 5.08
C ASN A 115 0.79 12.48 4.18
N ARG A 116 0.80 13.71 4.70
CA ARG A 116 1.09 14.91 3.91
C ARG A 116 2.58 15.24 3.77
N LYS A 117 3.45 14.54 4.54
CA LYS A 117 4.91 14.77 4.55
C LYS A 117 5.65 13.48 4.19
N ILE A 118 6.13 12.74 5.20
CA ILE A 118 7.07 11.62 5.03
C ILE A 118 6.54 10.50 4.12
N TRP A 119 5.21 10.21 4.14
CA TRP A 119 4.61 9.21 3.24
C TRP A 119 4.61 9.69 1.80
N LYS A 120 4.24 10.97 1.59
CA LYS A 120 4.32 11.63 0.29
C LYS A 120 5.76 11.68 -0.24
N ASP A 121 6.73 12.04 0.62
CA ASP A 121 8.15 12.07 0.26
C ASP A 121 8.64 10.68 -0.18
N LEU A 122 8.19 9.61 0.51
CA LEU A 122 8.50 8.23 0.10
C LEU A 122 7.87 7.86 -1.25
N GLU A 123 6.64 8.28 -1.52
CA GLU A 123 5.99 8.07 -2.82
C GLU A 123 6.73 8.79 -3.95
N GLU A 124 7.20 10.01 -3.72
CA GLU A 124 8.01 10.76 -4.68
C GLU A 124 9.35 10.08 -4.93
N ALA A 125 10.04 9.65 -3.88
CA ALA A 125 11.29 8.91 -3.99
C ALA A 125 11.13 7.59 -4.76
N VAL A 126 10.01 6.88 -4.59
CA VAL A 126 9.74 5.63 -5.36
C VAL A 126 9.57 5.95 -6.86
N ARG A 127 8.90 7.04 -7.21
CA ARG A 127 8.82 7.47 -8.63
C ARG A 127 10.19 7.81 -9.20
N GLU A 128 11.03 8.53 -8.44
CA GLU A 128 12.42 8.82 -8.83
C GLU A 128 13.26 7.55 -9.03
N LEU A 129 13.02 6.51 -8.22
CA LEU A 129 13.65 5.20 -8.42
C LEU A 129 13.21 4.58 -9.73
N ASN A 130 11.90 4.58 -10.00
CA ASN A 130 11.32 4.00 -11.21
C ASN A 130 11.82 4.68 -12.49
N ASP A 131 12.08 5.98 -12.43
CA ASP A 131 12.55 6.78 -13.59
C ASP A 131 14.02 6.53 -13.95
N LYS A 132 14.75 5.70 -13.18
CA LYS A 132 16.15 5.38 -13.47
C LYS A 132 16.27 4.42 -14.66
N GLN A 133 17.15 4.74 -15.62
CA GLN A 133 17.36 3.93 -16.82
C GLN A 133 17.75 2.46 -16.56
N SER A 134 18.30 2.16 -15.39
CA SER A 134 18.65 0.78 -15.00
C SER A 134 17.49 -0.02 -14.44
N ILE A 135 16.34 0.60 -14.19
CA ILE A 135 15.13 -0.05 -13.66
C ILE A 135 14.20 -0.33 -14.84
N TYR A 136 13.83 -1.59 -14.97
CA TYR A 136 12.86 -2.04 -15.97
C TYR A 136 11.43 -1.91 -15.43
N GLU A 137 11.21 -2.31 -14.17
CA GLU A 137 9.90 -2.31 -13.55
C GLU A 137 10.02 -2.18 -12.02
N THR A 138 9.09 -1.45 -11.41
CA THR A 138 9.03 -1.22 -9.96
C THR A 138 7.68 -1.67 -9.41
N TYR A 139 7.70 -2.67 -8.54
CA TYR A 139 6.55 -3.18 -7.81
C TYR A 139 6.53 -2.60 -6.40
N VAL A 140 5.35 -2.25 -5.91
CA VAL A 140 5.18 -1.69 -4.57
C VAL A 140 4.08 -2.41 -3.83
N LEU A 141 4.40 -2.94 -2.65
CA LEU A 141 3.45 -3.42 -1.65
C LEU A 141 3.41 -2.43 -0.48
N SER A 142 2.25 -1.88 -0.21
CA SER A 142 2.01 -0.96 0.91
C SER A 142 0.90 -1.49 1.81
N GLY A 143 0.98 -1.23 3.11
CA GLY A 143 -0.10 -1.64 4.02
C GLY A 143 0.08 -1.16 5.44
N PRO A 144 -0.97 -1.32 6.28
CA PRO A 144 -0.96 -0.97 7.69
C PRO A 144 -0.25 -2.02 8.54
N ILE A 145 0.23 -1.57 9.70
CA ILE A 145 0.77 -2.42 10.77
C ILE A 145 -0.02 -2.15 12.05
N PHE A 146 -0.52 -3.21 12.67
CA PHE A 146 -1.16 -3.18 13.97
C PHE A 146 -0.26 -3.84 15.01
N ASP A 147 0.06 -3.11 16.08
CA ASP A 147 0.80 -3.63 17.24
C ASP A 147 -0.21 -3.97 18.34
N PHE A 148 -0.55 -5.25 18.45
CA PHE A 148 -1.54 -5.73 19.43
C PHE A 148 -1.05 -5.64 20.88
N ASN A 149 0.19 -5.25 21.14
CA ASN A 149 0.64 -4.91 22.50
C ASN A 149 0.29 -3.47 22.88
N LYS A 150 -0.32 -2.70 21.98
CA LYS A 150 -0.76 -1.33 22.18
C LYS A 150 -2.28 -1.23 22.07
N ILE A 151 -2.82 -0.17 22.63
CA ILE A 151 -4.25 0.17 22.47
C ILE A 151 -4.49 0.54 21.01
N VAL A 152 -5.47 -0.12 20.40
CA VAL A 152 -5.93 0.20 19.04
C VAL A 152 -7.07 1.22 19.16
N VAL A 153 -6.82 2.44 18.73
CA VAL A 153 -7.85 3.48 18.60
C VAL A 153 -8.70 3.17 17.37
N THR A 154 -9.99 3.47 17.43
CA THR A 154 -10.91 3.33 16.30
C THR A 154 -11.53 4.67 15.92
N ILE A 155 -11.89 4.84 14.66
CA ILE A 155 -12.69 5.93 14.11
C ILE A 155 -14.01 5.38 13.54
N GLY A 156 -14.99 6.23 13.24
CA GLY A 156 -16.25 5.82 12.62
C GLY A 156 -17.32 5.32 13.64
N SER A 157 -17.08 5.43 14.95
CA SER A 157 -18.01 4.93 15.97
C SER A 157 -19.38 5.64 16.01
N GLU A 158 -19.47 6.81 15.40
CA GLU A 158 -20.67 7.66 15.42
C GLU A 158 -21.44 7.62 14.09
N ASP A 159 -20.99 6.81 13.13
CA ASP A 159 -21.66 6.73 11.85
C ASP A 159 -22.86 5.78 11.86
N SER A 160 -23.76 5.96 10.87
CA SER A 160 -24.96 5.14 10.74
C SER A 160 -24.70 3.73 10.22
N ASN A 161 -23.50 3.42 9.71
CA ASN A 161 -23.14 2.11 9.20
C ASN A 161 -22.74 1.14 10.31
N GLY A 162 -22.41 1.66 11.50
CA GLY A 162 -21.91 0.86 12.63
C GLY A 162 -20.54 0.21 12.37
N VAL A 163 -19.83 0.67 11.36
CA VAL A 163 -18.47 0.21 11.02
C VAL A 163 -17.46 1.09 11.74
N THR A 164 -16.59 0.47 12.53
CA THR A 164 -15.45 1.17 13.12
C THR A 164 -14.17 0.76 12.43
N LEU A 165 -13.31 1.73 12.11
CA LEU A 165 -12.03 1.49 11.48
C LEU A 165 -10.91 1.58 12.52
N PRO A 166 -10.14 0.50 12.78
CA PRO A 166 -9.00 0.57 13.66
C PRO A 166 -7.89 1.41 13.01
N VAL A 167 -7.27 2.27 13.80
CA VAL A 167 -6.17 3.13 13.37
C VAL A 167 -4.86 2.34 13.48
N PRO A 168 -4.12 2.15 12.38
CA PRO A 168 -2.84 1.46 12.40
C PRO A 168 -1.78 2.21 13.21
N HIS A 169 -0.87 1.48 13.85
CA HIS A 169 0.27 2.06 14.58
C HIS A 169 1.41 2.49 13.67
N ALA A 170 1.51 1.86 12.50
CA ALA A 170 2.53 2.17 11.49
C ALA A 170 2.04 1.74 10.11
N TYR A 171 2.81 2.14 9.10
CA TYR A 171 2.62 1.68 7.72
C TYR A 171 3.93 1.13 7.18
N PHE A 172 3.82 0.12 6.33
CA PHE A 172 4.96 -0.35 5.56
C PHE A 172 4.81 0.00 4.07
N LYS A 173 5.94 0.14 3.42
CA LYS A 173 6.07 0.15 1.97
C LYS A 173 7.25 -0.72 1.61
N SER A 174 7.01 -1.82 0.88
CA SER A 174 8.02 -2.73 0.35
C SER A 174 8.08 -2.55 -1.16
N ILE A 175 9.27 -2.28 -1.65
CA ILE A 175 9.56 -1.96 -3.04
C ILE A 175 10.42 -3.08 -3.59
N LEU A 176 10.03 -3.62 -4.74
CA LEU A 176 10.80 -4.59 -5.49
C LEU A 176 11.06 -4.01 -6.88
N THR A 177 12.31 -3.92 -7.30
CA THR A 177 12.65 -3.54 -8.66
C THR A 177 13.24 -4.69 -9.43
N GLU A 178 12.93 -4.76 -10.70
CA GLU A 178 13.61 -5.59 -11.68
C GLU A 178 14.41 -4.68 -12.61
N ASN A 179 15.67 -5.03 -12.85
CA ASN A 179 16.50 -4.29 -13.79
C ASN A 179 16.49 -4.94 -15.19
N ASP A 180 17.14 -4.30 -16.15
CA ASP A 180 17.29 -4.74 -17.54
C ASP A 180 17.89 -6.14 -17.72
N ARG A 181 18.54 -6.68 -16.68
CA ARG A 181 19.14 -8.03 -16.65
C ARG A 181 18.35 -9.02 -15.81
N GLY A 182 17.14 -8.66 -15.37
CA GLY A 182 16.30 -9.49 -14.51
C GLY A 182 16.80 -9.61 -13.06
N ALA A 183 17.73 -8.77 -12.62
CA ALA A 183 18.15 -8.76 -11.23
C ALA A 183 17.14 -8.03 -10.36
N LEU A 184 16.79 -8.66 -9.21
CA LEU A 184 15.80 -8.17 -8.29
C LEU A 184 16.46 -7.46 -7.09
N HIS A 185 15.96 -6.30 -6.73
CA HIS A 185 16.40 -5.53 -5.57
C HIS A 185 15.22 -5.13 -4.71
N MET A 186 15.39 -5.18 -3.38
CA MET A 186 14.32 -4.88 -2.42
C MET A 186 14.71 -3.76 -1.47
N TRP A 187 13.76 -2.86 -1.20
CA TRP A 187 13.79 -1.85 -0.13
C TRP A 187 12.49 -1.94 0.64
N SER A 188 12.56 -1.86 1.94
CA SER A 188 11.37 -1.82 2.77
C SER A 188 11.49 -0.73 3.83
N PHE A 189 10.35 -0.11 4.10
CA PHE A 189 10.20 0.97 5.06
C PHE A 189 9.12 0.60 6.07
N LEU A 190 9.32 1.00 7.31
CA LEU A 190 8.35 0.87 8.39
C LEU A 190 8.25 2.22 9.09
N ILE A 191 7.14 2.92 8.89
CA ILE A 191 6.96 4.30 9.32
C ILE A 191 5.83 4.37 10.35
N PRO A 192 6.08 4.85 11.59
CA PRO A 192 5.05 5.04 12.60
C PRO A 192 3.94 5.99 12.12
N ASN A 193 2.69 5.71 12.48
CA ASN A 193 1.52 6.53 12.13
C ASN A 193 1.43 7.77 13.03
N GLN A 194 2.41 8.65 12.94
CA GLN A 194 2.54 9.87 13.73
C GLN A 194 3.41 10.90 13.03
N ALA A 195 3.47 12.10 13.57
CA ALA A 195 4.44 13.12 13.12
C ALA A 195 5.88 12.64 13.30
N SER A 196 6.73 12.91 12.32
CA SER A 196 8.18 12.64 12.39
C SER A 196 8.97 13.72 11.68
N LYS A 197 10.17 14.02 12.22
CA LYS A 197 11.18 14.88 11.59
C LYS A 197 12.38 14.08 11.07
N LYS A 198 12.33 12.75 11.19
CA LYS A 198 13.41 11.88 10.75
C LYS A 198 13.44 11.78 9.23
N PRO A 199 14.62 11.72 8.61
CA PRO A 199 14.73 11.48 7.17
C PRO A 199 14.28 10.06 6.80
N LEU A 200 13.89 9.85 5.54
CA LEU A 200 13.37 8.57 5.03
C LEU A 200 14.31 7.40 5.30
N GLU A 201 15.60 7.63 5.23
CA GLU A 201 16.63 6.62 5.40
C GLU A 201 16.58 5.91 6.76
N GLU A 202 16.10 6.59 7.80
CA GLU A 202 15.98 6.03 9.15
C GLU A 202 14.82 5.04 9.30
N PHE A 203 13.88 5.03 8.36
CA PHE A 203 12.73 4.10 8.35
C PHE A 203 12.97 2.83 7.56
N ARG A 204 14.15 2.70 6.93
CA ARG A 204 14.49 1.48 6.18
C ARG A 204 14.67 0.31 7.14
N VAL A 205 14.09 -0.80 6.74
CA VAL A 205 14.16 -2.07 7.47
C VAL A 205 14.36 -3.22 6.47
N PRO A 206 14.82 -4.40 6.91
CA PRO A 206 14.77 -5.58 6.07
C PRO A 206 13.31 -5.92 5.72
N THR A 207 13.07 -6.47 4.53
CA THR A 207 11.73 -6.94 4.13
C THR A 207 11.20 -7.98 5.13
N THR A 208 12.05 -8.87 5.63
CA THR A 208 11.70 -9.86 6.66
C THR A 208 11.18 -9.24 7.95
N ARG A 209 11.61 -8.01 8.28
CA ARG A 209 11.05 -7.29 9.44
C ARG A 209 9.63 -6.82 9.16
N VAL A 210 9.32 -6.36 7.95
CA VAL A 210 7.96 -6.02 7.55
C VAL A 210 7.08 -7.27 7.61
N GLU A 211 7.53 -8.39 7.05
CA GLU A 211 6.80 -9.67 7.09
C GLU A 211 6.45 -10.08 8.53
N ARG A 212 7.42 -9.96 9.45
CA ARG A 212 7.21 -10.28 10.86
C ARG A 212 6.17 -9.40 11.55
N TYR A 213 6.14 -8.09 11.24
CA TYR A 213 5.20 -7.15 11.87
C TYR A 213 3.83 -7.15 11.22
N SER A 214 3.74 -7.37 9.91
CA SER A 214 2.47 -7.42 9.17
C SER A 214 1.79 -8.79 9.24
N GLY A 215 2.52 -9.85 9.51
CA GLY A 215 2.05 -11.23 9.39
C GLY A 215 1.81 -11.65 7.93
N LEU A 216 2.40 -10.93 6.97
CA LEU A 216 2.25 -11.19 5.54
C LEU A 216 3.52 -11.81 4.97
N CYS A 217 3.38 -12.77 4.06
CA CYS A 217 4.49 -13.22 3.22
C CYS A 217 4.55 -12.30 1.98
N LEU A 218 5.55 -11.42 1.93
CA LEU A 218 5.73 -10.49 0.82
C LEU A 218 6.51 -11.17 -0.31
N TRP A 219 6.12 -10.88 -1.55
CA TRP A 219 6.79 -11.43 -2.74
C TRP A 219 6.85 -12.97 -2.70
N GLU A 220 5.74 -13.60 -2.38
CA GLU A 220 5.65 -15.03 -1.99
C GLU A 220 6.09 -16.01 -3.09
N ARG A 221 6.00 -15.61 -4.36
CA ARG A 221 6.46 -16.42 -5.49
C ARG A 221 7.97 -16.40 -5.66
N LEU A 222 8.67 -15.50 -4.97
CA LEU A 222 10.12 -15.41 -4.98
C LEU A 222 10.68 -16.27 -3.85
N VAL A 223 11.39 -17.33 -4.22
CA VAL A 223 11.95 -18.32 -3.27
C VAL A 223 13.43 -18.58 -3.50
N GLY A 224 14.09 -19.11 -2.51
CA GLY A 224 15.47 -19.53 -2.58
C GLY A 224 16.46 -18.60 -1.86
N SER A 225 17.65 -19.12 -1.60
CA SER A 225 18.65 -18.49 -0.73
C SER A 225 19.09 -17.08 -1.17
N LYS A 226 19.07 -16.80 -2.47
CA LYS A 226 19.37 -15.45 -2.99
C LYS A 226 18.28 -14.45 -2.60
N ILE A 227 17.03 -14.85 -2.68
CA ILE A 227 15.88 -14.02 -2.31
C ILE A 227 15.86 -13.81 -0.79
N GLU A 228 16.08 -14.84 0.01
CA GLU A 228 16.17 -14.73 1.47
C GLU A 228 17.28 -13.76 1.90
N LYS A 229 18.43 -13.83 1.24
CA LYS A 229 19.52 -12.85 1.46
C LYS A 229 19.10 -11.43 1.07
N GLU A 230 18.35 -11.27 -0.02
CA GLU A 230 17.87 -9.98 -0.47
C GLU A 230 16.84 -9.39 0.50
N LYS A 231 15.86 -10.19 0.94
CA LYS A 231 14.86 -9.78 1.95
C LYS A 231 15.47 -9.33 3.28
N ASN A 232 16.64 -9.86 3.64
CA ASN A 232 17.35 -9.50 4.88
C ASN A 232 18.26 -8.28 4.76
N LYS A 233 18.45 -7.71 3.57
CA LYS A 233 19.28 -6.52 3.37
C LYS A 233 18.55 -5.24 3.73
N ILE A 234 19.33 -4.28 4.26
CA ILE A 234 18.96 -2.87 4.29
C ILE A 234 19.80 -2.17 3.23
N ARG A 235 19.22 -1.93 2.07
CA ARG A 235 19.91 -1.22 0.99
C ARG A 235 20.00 0.28 1.29
N LYS A 236 21.06 0.93 0.78
CA LYS A 236 21.10 2.39 0.73
C LYS A 236 19.97 2.92 -0.15
N MET A 237 19.51 4.12 0.10
CA MET A 237 18.64 4.83 -0.82
C MET A 237 19.34 5.00 -2.17
N TRP A 238 18.56 5.10 -3.21
CA TRP A 238 18.97 5.23 -4.61
C TRP A 238 19.34 6.65 -5.01
#